data_cbf1abd5f14c5d7cdf93bc1e47854c13
#
_entry.id   cbf1abd5f14c5d7cdf93bc1e47854c13
#
_cell.length_a   1.000
_cell.length_b   1.000
_cell.length_c   1.000
_cell.angle_alpha   90.00
_cell.angle_beta   90.00
_cell.angle_gamma   90.00
#
_symmetry.space_group_name_H-M   'P 1'
#
loop_
_entity.id
_entity.type
_entity.pdbx_description
1 polymer ?
#
loop_
_entity_poly.entity_id
_entity_poly.type
_entity_poly.pdbx_seq_one_letter_code
_entity_poly.pdbx_strand_id
1 'polypeptide(L)'
;MVPLLFFPIKKTIRMVKRSRCTIAWLWVLAGLFALTSAGTAWLFLSLQSFLCVLAFLLIGGGVYNVPPVRAKEIPYADVIVESVNGPIRIALGWYAVTTACPPPLAFLLSCWTLAAFVMAGKRYAEYRFIGDPNRAAAYRSSFRWYTERSLMASMIAYALVSLLFYALLVLDTGLDRLLWMLPFIALFIIWFIRLSARKDAVVREPEHIWERPAFAGYCIGMAILFAVLGLTAA
;
A
#
# COMPACT_ATOMS: atom_id res chain seq x y z
N MET A 1 5.43 -33.96 -1.09
CA MET A 1 6.69 -33.87 -1.84
C MET A 1 6.51 -32.83 -2.94
N VAL A 2 6.79 -31.53 -2.67
CA VAL A 2 6.75 -30.45 -3.68
C VAL A 2 7.96 -29.55 -3.43
N PRO A 3 9.12 -29.79 -4.07
CA PRO A 3 10.31 -28.98 -3.85
C PRO A 3 10.71 -28.11 -5.06
N LEU A 4 9.81 -27.65 -5.92
CA LEU A 4 10.26 -27.11 -7.22
C LEU A 4 9.90 -25.67 -7.57
N LEU A 5 9.21 -24.90 -6.70
CA LEU A 5 8.81 -23.52 -7.03
C LEU A 5 9.74 -22.41 -6.47
N PHE A 6 10.80 -22.77 -5.73
CA PHE A 6 11.76 -21.78 -5.18
C PHE A 6 13.00 -21.54 -6.06
N PHE A 7 13.17 -22.27 -7.15
CA PHE A 7 14.36 -22.20 -8.00
C PHE A 7 14.45 -20.97 -8.91
N PRO A 8 13.37 -20.41 -9.50
CA PRO A 8 13.52 -19.31 -10.45
C PRO A 8 13.94 -17.99 -9.79
N ILE A 9 13.47 -17.70 -8.57
CA ILE A 9 13.76 -16.40 -7.90
C ILE A 9 15.24 -16.29 -7.53
N LYS A 10 15.87 -17.36 -6.99
CA LYS A 10 17.30 -17.34 -6.70
C LYS A 10 18.16 -17.27 -7.98
N LYS A 11 17.70 -17.83 -9.08
CA LYS A 11 18.41 -17.78 -10.37
C LYS A 11 18.35 -16.37 -10.98
N THR A 12 17.20 -15.72 -10.88
CA THR A 12 16.99 -14.32 -11.33
C THR A 12 17.80 -13.35 -10.48
N ILE A 13 17.82 -13.50 -9.16
CA ILE A 13 18.66 -12.68 -8.26
C ILE A 13 20.16 -12.91 -8.53
N ARG A 14 20.57 -14.12 -8.84
CA ARG A 14 21.97 -14.40 -9.21
C ARG A 14 22.36 -13.79 -10.56
N MET A 15 21.46 -13.76 -11.53
CA MET A 15 21.73 -13.11 -12.84
C MET A 15 21.81 -11.57 -12.71
N VAL A 16 20.95 -10.95 -11.90
CA VAL A 16 21.03 -9.51 -11.59
C VAL A 16 22.30 -9.17 -10.81
N LYS A 17 22.80 -10.06 -9.98
CA LYS A 17 24.08 -9.86 -9.27
C LYS A 17 25.30 -9.90 -10.18
N ARG A 18 25.17 -10.38 -11.41
CA ARG A 18 26.29 -10.64 -12.33
C ARG A 18 26.72 -9.45 -13.19
N SER A 19 25.96 -8.36 -13.24
CA SER A 19 26.41 -7.17 -13.98
C SER A 19 26.26 -5.90 -13.14
N ARG A 20 27.38 -5.41 -12.63
CA ARG A 20 27.48 -4.10 -11.97
C ARG A 20 26.97 -2.97 -12.89
N CYS A 21 27.11 -3.14 -14.19
CA CYS A 21 26.62 -2.22 -15.20
C CYS A 21 25.08 -2.12 -15.20
N THR A 22 24.35 -3.25 -15.11
CA THR A 22 22.88 -3.24 -15.07
C THR A 22 22.32 -2.52 -13.82
N ILE A 23 22.99 -2.67 -12.68
CA ILE A 23 22.59 -1.98 -11.44
C ILE A 23 22.81 -0.47 -11.56
N ALA A 24 23.92 -0.03 -12.15
CA ALA A 24 24.18 1.37 -12.39
C ALA A 24 23.13 2.02 -13.30
N TRP A 25 22.75 1.35 -14.39
CA TRP A 25 21.69 1.82 -15.29
C TRP A 25 20.33 1.91 -14.60
N LEU A 26 19.99 0.99 -13.71
CA LEU A 26 18.75 1.06 -12.91
C LEU A 26 18.73 2.30 -12.00
N TRP A 27 19.85 2.65 -11.38
CA TRP A 27 19.96 3.88 -10.58
C TRP A 27 19.87 5.14 -11.42
N VAL A 28 20.48 5.15 -12.61
CA VAL A 28 20.37 6.26 -13.57
C VAL A 28 18.92 6.45 -14.02
N LEU A 29 18.23 5.36 -14.39
CA LEU A 29 16.82 5.42 -14.78
C LEU A 29 15.92 5.88 -13.64
N ALA A 30 16.13 5.36 -12.43
CA ALA A 30 15.38 5.81 -11.24
C ALA A 30 15.60 7.30 -10.96
N GLY A 31 16.84 7.78 -11.09
CA GLY A 31 17.16 9.20 -10.97
C GLY A 31 16.49 10.05 -12.04
N LEU A 32 16.51 9.61 -13.30
CA LEU A 32 15.84 10.31 -14.41
C LEU A 32 14.31 10.38 -14.18
N PHE A 33 13.67 9.28 -13.78
CA PHE A 33 12.24 9.29 -13.45
C PHE A 33 11.93 10.21 -12.27
N ALA A 34 12.76 10.23 -11.23
CA ALA A 34 12.61 11.12 -10.11
C ALA A 34 12.72 12.60 -10.52
N LEU A 35 13.73 12.94 -11.32
CA LEU A 35 13.95 14.30 -11.83
C LEU A 35 12.84 14.74 -12.77
N THR A 36 12.40 13.89 -13.69
CA THR A 36 11.30 14.22 -14.61
C THR A 36 9.97 14.40 -13.86
N SER A 37 9.64 13.53 -12.91
CA SER A 37 8.40 13.68 -12.12
C SER A 37 8.43 14.92 -11.22
N ALA A 38 9.55 15.23 -10.57
CA ALA A 38 9.70 16.45 -9.79
C ALA A 38 9.68 17.70 -10.69
N GLY A 39 10.37 17.66 -11.83
CA GLY A 39 10.39 18.76 -12.80
C GLY A 39 9.01 19.04 -13.40
N THR A 40 8.25 18.02 -13.80
CA THR A 40 6.89 18.20 -14.29
C THR A 40 5.95 18.74 -13.22
N ALA A 41 6.06 18.26 -11.99
CA ALA A 41 5.25 18.79 -10.88
C ALA A 41 5.57 20.25 -10.59
N TRP A 42 6.85 20.65 -10.65
CA TRP A 42 7.28 22.03 -10.44
C TRP A 42 6.85 22.97 -11.58
N LEU A 43 6.97 22.55 -12.84
CA LEU A 43 6.74 23.40 -14.01
C LEU A 43 5.26 23.49 -14.40
N PHE A 44 4.49 22.43 -14.20
CA PHE A 44 3.12 22.31 -14.75
C PHE A 44 2.04 22.15 -13.70
N LEU A 45 2.40 21.87 -12.44
CA LEU A 45 1.45 21.69 -11.34
C LEU A 45 1.71 22.73 -10.24
N SER A 46 1.04 22.53 -9.10
CA SER A 46 1.19 23.42 -7.93
C SER A 46 2.40 23.06 -7.07
N LEU A 47 2.84 24.01 -6.20
CA LEU A 47 3.84 23.75 -5.19
C LEU A 47 3.46 22.56 -4.28
N GLN A 48 2.17 22.42 -3.94
CA GLN A 48 1.66 21.32 -3.14
C GLN A 48 1.86 19.97 -3.85
N SER A 49 1.61 19.90 -5.16
CA SER A 49 1.88 18.71 -5.96
C SER A 49 3.35 18.36 -6.01
N PHE A 50 4.23 19.37 -6.15
CA PHE A 50 5.68 19.17 -6.09
C PHE A 50 6.11 18.60 -4.72
N LEU A 51 5.59 19.14 -3.62
CA LEU A 51 5.89 18.64 -2.26
C LEU A 51 5.38 17.20 -2.06
N CYS A 52 4.24 16.83 -2.63
CA CYS A 52 3.75 15.45 -2.62
C CYS A 52 4.69 14.50 -3.37
N VAL A 53 5.16 14.89 -4.57
CA VAL A 53 6.14 14.09 -5.32
C VAL A 53 7.43 13.93 -4.51
N LEU A 54 7.94 15.01 -3.93
CA LEU A 54 9.14 14.98 -3.11
C LEU A 54 8.97 14.08 -1.88
N ALA A 55 7.84 14.18 -1.17
CA ALA A 55 7.50 13.31 -0.04
C ALA A 55 7.45 11.83 -0.46
N PHE A 56 6.84 11.52 -1.62
CA PHE A 56 6.80 10.17 -2.16
C PHE A 56 8.20 9.60 -2.44
N LEU A 57 9.07 10.39 -3.04
CA LEU A 57 10.45 9.98 -3.34
C LEU A 57 11.28 9.82 -2.06
N LEU A 58 11.14 10.73 -1.10
CA LEU A 58 11.88 10.67 0.16
C LEU A 58 11.41 9.52 1.05
N ILE A 59 10.11 9.33 1.20
CA ILE A 59 9.56 8.29 2.10
C ILE A 59 9.63 6.92 1.42
N GLY A 60 9.05 6.77 0.23
CA GLY A 60 9.00 5.48 -0.48
C GLY A 60 10.36 5.04 -1.02
N GLY A 61 11.14 5.96 -1.60
CA GLY A 61 12.47 5.69 -2.11
C GLY A 61 13.54 5.69 -1.00
N GLY A 62 13.62 6.77 -0.23
CA GLY A 62 14.65 7.00 0.77
C GLY A 62 14.42 6.22 2.06
N VAL A 63 13.50 6.68 2.91
CA VAL A 63 13.29 6.16 4.27
C VAL A 63 12.99 4.66 4.29
N TYR A 64 12.20 4.18 3.32
CA TYR A 64 11.85 2.77 3.24
C TYR A 64 13.01 1.87 2.80
N ASN A 65 13.84 2.31 1.85
CA ASN A 65 14.83 1.46 1.20
C ASN A 65 16.28 1.72 1.60
N VAL A 66 16.63 2.96 1.98
CA VAL A 66 18.02 3.40 2.13
C VAL A 66 18.47 3.41 3.60
N PRO A 67 19.66 2.88 3.93
CA PRO A 67 20.27 3.06 5.23
C PRO A 67 20.48 4.57 5.54
N PRO A 68 20.47 5.00 6.81
CA PRO A 68 20.48 4.16 8.03
C PRO A 68 19.11 3.67 8.50
N VAL A 69 18.01 4.30 8.05
CA VAL A 69 16.67 3.99 8.57
C VAL A 69 16.17 2.65 8.04
N ARG A 70 16.14 2.48 6.71
CA ARG A 70 15.74 1.26 6.01
C ARG A 70 14.50 0.60 6.63
N ALA A 71 13.39 1.36 6.72
CA ALA A 71 12.19 1.01 7.46
C ALA A 71 11.60 -0.37 7.13
N LYS A 72 11.86 -0.89 5.92
CA LYS A 72 11.45 -2.25 5.51
C LYS A 72 12.01 -3.38 6.37
N GLU A 73 13.05 -3.11 7.17
CA GLU A 73 13.67 -4.10 8.07
C GLU A 73 13.17 -3.98 9.51
N ILE A 74 12.45 -2.90 9.82
CA ILE A 74 11.92 -2.61 11.15
C ILE A 74 10.49 -3.11 11.23
N PRO A 75 10.14 -3.96 12.22
CA PRO A 75 8.79 -4.47 12.38
C PRO A 75 7.80 -3.32 12.60
N TYR A 76 6.61 -3.44 12.04
CA TYR A 76 5.52 -2.46 11.98
C TYR A 76 5.87 -1.18 11.20
N ALA A 77 7.08 -0.65 11.29
CA ALA A 77 7.51 0.47 10.46
C ALA A 77 7.49 0.12 8.97
N ASP A 78 7.77 -1.14 8.62
CA ASP A 78 7.69 -1.65 7.25
C ASP A 78 6.27 -1.54 6.66
N VAL A 79 5.23 -1.71 7.46
CA VAL A 79 3.83 -1.54 7.06
C VAL A 79 3.44 -0.07 7.02
N ILE A 80 3.73 0.67 8.10
CA ILE A 80 3.33 2.07 8.26
C ILE A 80 3.98 2.97 7.21
N VAL A 81 5.29 2.84 6.99
CA VAL A 81 6.02 3.68 6.03
C VAL A 81 5.65 3.34 4.59
N GLU A 82 5.49 2.06 4.25
CA GLU A 82 5.07 1.67 2.90
C GLU A 82 3.67 2.16 2.58
N SER A 83 2.75 2.11 3.55
CA SER A 83 1.35 2.52 3.36
C SER A 83 1.15 4.03 3.24
N VAL A 84 2.07 4.87 3.75
CA VAL A 84 2.03 6.35 3.59
C VAL A 84 2.02 6.76 2.11
N ASN A 85 2.56 5.94 1.22
CA ASN A 85 2.51 6.21 -0.21
C ASN A 85 1.05 6.32 -0.76
N GLY A 86 0.07 5.69 -0.10
CA GLY A 86 -1.34 5.79 -0.44
C GLY A 86 -1.88 7.22 -0.32
N PRO A 87 -1.90 7.81 0.88
CA PRO A 87 -2.37 9.18 1.08
C PRO A 87 -1.55 10.23 0.32
N ILE A 88 -0.25 10.03 0.12
CA ILE A 88 0.56 10.95 -0.69
C ILE A 88 0.05 10.97 -2.14
N ARG A 89 -0.27 9.82 -2.74
CA ARG A 89 -0.82 9.75 -4.10
C ARG A 89 -2.21 10.41 -4.19
N ILE A 90 -3.04 10.24 -3.16
CA ILE A 90 -4.36 10.88 -3.07
C ILE A 90 -4.19 12.40 -2.97
N ALA A 91 -3.31 12.89 -2.10
CA ALA A 91 -3.01 14.31 -1.97
C ALA A 91 -2.45 14.89 -3.27
N LEU A 92 -1.58 14.16 -3.96
CA LEU A 92 -1.06 14.55 -5.27
C LEU A 92 -2.20 14.73 -6.29
N GLY A 93 -3.12 13.75 -6.37
CA GLY A 93 -4.30 13.83 -7.24
C GLY A 93 -5.22 15.01 -6.87
N TRP A 94 -5.42 15.24 -5.57
CA TRP A 94 -6.21 16.37 -5.07
C TRP A 94 -5.62 17.72 -5.51
N TYR A 95 -4.34 17.95 -5.26
CA TYR A 95 -3.65 19.18 -5.60
C TYR A 95 -3.41 19.39 -7.11
N ALA A 96 -3.52 18.32 -7.89
CA ALA A 96 -3.54 18.43 -9.34
C ALA A 96 -4.87 19.04 -9.87
N VAL A 97 -5.95 18.92 -9.09
CA VAL A 97 -7.28 19.45 -9.46
C VAL A 97 -7.54 20.81 -8.80
N THR A 98 -7.21 20.93 -7.50
CA THR A 98 -7.48 22.14 -6.74
C THR A 98 -6.42 22.40 -5.68
N THR A 99 -6.06 23.68 -5.53
CA THR A 99 -5.17 24.17 -4.46
C THR A 99 -5.92 25.07 -3.47
N ALA A 100 -7.22 25.29 -3.68
CA ALA A 100 -8.03 26.20 -2.87
C ALA A 100 -8.22 25.69 -1.43
N CYS A 101 -8.28 24.37 -1.26
CA CYS A 101 -8.39 23.72 0.06
C CYS A 101 -7.56 22.43 0.10
N PRO A 102 -7.01 22.07 1.27
CA PRO A 102 -6.35 20.79 1.45
C PRO A 102 -7.38 19.64 1.45
N PRO A 103 -6.95 18.42 1.11
CA PRO A 103 -7.81 17.25 1.27
C PRO A 103 -8.19 17.06 2.75
N PRO A 104 -9.42 16.64 3.07
CA PRO A 104 -9.84 16.39 4.44
C PRO A 104 -8.90 15.44 5.14
N LEU A 105 -8.44 15.78 6.35
CA LEU A 105 -7.47 14.96 7.08
C LEU A 105 -8.03 13.58 7.39
N ALA A 106 -9.30 13.49 7.77
CA ALA A 106 -9.98 12.23 8.04
C ALA A 106 -9.99 11.31 6.80
N PHE A 107 -10.12 11.87 5.58
CA PHE A 107 -10.01 11.13 4.34
C PHE A 107 -8.61 10.54 4.14
N LEU A 108 -7.57 11.35 4.30
CA LEU A 108 -6.19 10.90 4.17
C LEU A 108 -5.85 9.80 5.20
N LEU A 109 -6.29 9.97 6.45
CA LEU A 109 -6.05 9.00 7.53
C LEU A 109 -6.83 7.70 7.32
N SER A 110 -8.07 7.77 6.84
CA SER A 110 -8.84 6.58 6.47
C SER A 110 -8.15 5.79 5.36
N CYS A 111 -7.72 6.47 4.30
CA CYS A 111 -7.01 5.84 3.19
C CYS A 111 -5.65 5.29 3.61
N TRP A 112 -4.92 5.99 4.47
CA TRP A 112 -3.63 5.51 4.99
C TRP A 112 -3.78 4.23 5.81
N THR A 113 -4.72 4.21 6.74
CA THR A 113 -4.95 3.05 7.61
C THR A 113 -5.55 1.88 6.84
N LEU A 114 -6.36 2.13 5.80
CA LEU A 114 -6.80 1.10 4.86
C LEU A 114 -5.63 0.51 4.05
N ALA A 115 -4.71 1.36 3.59
CA ALA A 115 -3.49 0.90 2.93
C ALA A 115 -2.60 0.09 3.89
N ALA A 116 -2.48 0.52 5.16
CA ALA A 116 -1.77 -0.24 6.19
C ALA A 116 -2.42 -1.60 6.47
N PHE A 117 -3.76 -1.68 6.48
CA PHE A 117 -4.50 -2.94 6.55
C PHE A 117 -4.12 -3.89 5.40
N VAL A 118 -4.12 -3.40 4.17
CA VAL A 118 -3.75 -4.20 2.99
C VAL A 118 -2.30 -4.66 3.07
N MET A 119 -1.38 -3.76 3.48
CA MET A 119 0.04 -4.11 3.63
C MET A 119 0.28 -5.12 4.76
N ALA A 120 -0.41 -4.98 5.89
CA ALA A 120 -0.35 -5.96 6.99
C ALA A 120 -0.88 -7.33 6.53
N GLY A 121 -1.97 -7.36 5.74
CA GLY A 121 -2.50 -8.58 5.13
C GLY A 121 -1.50 -9.25 4.18
N LYS A 122 -0.77 -8.45 3.39
CA LYS A 122 0.33 -8.96 2.55
C LYS A 122 1.41 -9.61 3.41
N ARG A 123 1.86 -8.97 4.49
CA ARG A 123 2.84 -9.54 5.43
C ARG A 123 2.35 -10.81 6.10
N TYR A 124 1.08 -10.83 6.48
CA TYR A 124 0.45 -12.02 7.05
C TYR A 124 0.42 -13.18 6.05
N ALA A 125 0.02 -12.94 4.81
CA ALA A 125 -0.02 -13.97 3.78
C ALA A 125 1.38 -14.49 3.41
N GLU A 126 2.40 -13.59 3.31
CA GLU A 126 3.81 -13.96 3.08
C GLU A 126 4.33 -14.84 4.23
N TYR A 127 4.13 -14.43 5.49
CA TYR A 127 4.58 -15.17 6.67
C TYR A 127 3.98 -16.58 6.72
N ARG A 128 2.66 -16.69 6.52
CA ARG A 128 1.95 -17.97 6.50
C ARG A 128 2.34 -18.86 5.34
N PHE A 129 2.66 -18.29 4.18
CA PHE A 129 3.11 -19.05 3.02
C PHE A 129 4.47 -19.70 3.27
N ILE A 130 5.39 -18.99 3.91
CA ILE A 130 6.71 -19.50 4.27
C ILE A 130 6.59 -20.63 5.32
N GLY A 131 5.71 -20.47 6.30
CA GLY A 131 5.32 -21.50 7.28
C GLY A 131 6.37 -21.85 8.33
N ASP A 132 7.62 -21.41 8.17
CA ASP A 132 8.74 -21.65 9.10
C ASP A 132 9.28 -20.29 9.57
N PRO A 133 9.29 -19.99 10.89
CA PRO A 133 9.76 -18.72 11.42
C PRO A 133 11.22 -18.40 11.08
N ASN A 134 12.09 -19.40 11.04
CA ASN A 134 13.51 -19.19 10.73
C ASN A 134 13.70 -18.82 9.26
N ARG A 135 12.97 -19.48 8.37
CA ARG A 135 12.96 -19.15 6.94
C ARG A 135 12.33 -17.78 6.70
N ALA A 136 11.28 -17.44 7.42
CA ALA A 136 10.65 -16.12 7.34
C ALA A 136 11.63 -15.01 7.77
N ALA A 137 12.34 -15.18 8.88
CA ALA A 137 13.37 -14.26 9.34
C ALA A 137 14.56 -14.13 8.36
N ALA A 138 14.92 -15.21 7.66
CA ALA A 138 15.95 -15.18 6.61
C ALA A 138 15.47 -14.52 5.31
N TYR A 139 14.16 -14.59 5.03
CA TYR A 139 13.54 -13.91 3.88
C TYR A 139 13.45 -12.41 4.09
N ARG A 140 13.01 -11.99 5.30
CA ARG A 140 12.84 -10.59 5.68
C ARG A 140 13.17 -10.39 7.15
N SER A 141 14.07 -9.45 7.48
CA SER A 141 14.54 -9.23 8.85
C SER A 141 13.43 -8.82 9.82
N SER A 142 12.43 -8.05 9.35
CA SER A 142 11.26 -7.68 10.16
C SER A 142 10.45 -8.90 10.62
N PHE A 143 10.45 -10.02 9.87
CA PHE A 143 9.72 -11.22 10.23
C PHE A 143 10.28 -11.96 11.44
N ARG A 144 11.48 -11.64 11.88
CA ARG A 144 12.04 -12.17 13.15
C ARG A 144 11.18 -11.83 14.36
N TRP A 145 10.49 -10.68 14.30
CA TRP A 145 9.71 -10.13 15.40
C TRP A 145 8.20 -10.32 15.25
N TYR A 146 7.77 -10.86 14.13
CA TYR A 146 6.37 -11.11 13.85
C TYR A 146 5.95 -12.54 14.23
N THR A 147 4.69 -12.64 14.62
CA THR A 147 3.97 -13.91 14.76
C THR A 147 2.68 -13.83 13.93
N GLU A 148 2.08 -14.98 13.60
CA GLU A 148 0.77 -14.99 12.92
C GLU A 148 -0.27 -14.18 13.68
N ARG A 149 -0.27 -14.28 15.01
CA ARG A 149 -1.21 -13.56 15.87
C ARG A 149 -0.99 -12.05 15.85
N SER A 150 0.27 -11.61 15.95
CA SER A 150 0.59 -10.17 15.93
C SER A 150 0.28 -9.52 14.60
N LEU A 151 0.54 -10.22 13.48
CA LEU A 151 0.20 -9.75 12.14
C LEU A 151 -1.31 -9.66 11.92
N MET A 152 -2.07 -10.68 12.35
CA MET A 152 -3.53 -10.65 12.29
C MET A 152 -4.11 -9.54 13.18
N ALA A 153 -3.60 -9.38 14.40
CA ALA A 153 -4.05 -8.32 15.30
C ALA A 153 -3.79 -6.93 14.73
N SER A 154 -2.59 -6.68 14.17
CA SER A 154 -2.27 -5.40 13.54
C SER A 154 -3.16 -5.14 12.32
N MET A 155 -3.44 -6.16 11.50
CA MET A 155 -4.34 -6.06 10.36
C MET A 155 -5.75 -5.65 10.80
N ILE A 156 -6.31 -6.30 11.84
CA ILE A 156 -7.63 -5.95 12.39
C ILE A 156 -7.62 -4.54 12.97
N ALA A 157 -6.57 -4.17 13.72
CA ALA A 157 -6.44 -2.83 14.29
C ALA A 157 -6.46 -1.74 13.19
N TYR A 158 -5.68 -1.90 12.11
CA TYR A 158 -5.69 -0.95 11.00
C TYR A 158 -7.06 -0.88 10.30
N ALA A 159 -7.76 -2.00 10.15
CA ALA A 159 -9.11 -2.01 9.59
C ALA A 159 -10.10 -1.21 10.45
N LEU A 160 -10.10 -1.43 11.77
CA LEU A 160 -10.97 -0.70 12.70
C LEU A 160 -10.67 0.81 12.72
N VAL A 161 -9.39 1.17 12.73
CA VAL A 161 -8.95 2.58 12.69
C VAL A 161 -9.36 3.22 11.35
N SER A 162 -9.29 2.48 10.24
CA SER A 162 -9.76 2.97 8.94
C SER A 162 -11.26 3.26 8.93
N LEU A 163 -12.07 2.35 9.50
CA LEU A 163 -13.51 2.56 9.63
C LEU A 163 -13.84 3.76 10.54
N LEU A 164 -13.08 3.94 11.62
CA LEU A 164 -13.23 5.10 12.51
C LEU A 164 -12.97 6.41 11.75
N PHE A 165 -11.83 6.53 11.05
CA PHE A 165 -11.52 7.73 10.28
C PHE A 165 -12.49 7.95 9.11
N TYR A 166 -13.01 6.86 8.53
CA TYR A 166 -14.06 6.98 7.53
C TYR A 166 -15.36 7.54 8.11
N ALA A 167 -15.77 7.07 9.28
CA ALA A 167 -16.94 7.62 9.96
C ALA A 167 -16.73 9.11 10.33
N LEU A 168 -15.54 9.46 10.84
CA LEU A 168 -15.19 10.86 11.12
C LEU A 168 -15.22 11.73 9.86
N LEU A 169 -14.76 11.21 8.71
CA LEU A 169 -14.87 11.92 7.44
C LEU A 169 -16.31 12.25 7.10
N VAL A 170 -17.22 11.29 7.23
CA VAL A 170 -18.65 11.52 6.92
C VAL A 170 -19.26 12.58 7.85
N LEU A 171 -18.94 12.49 9.15
CA LEU A 171 -19.43 13.47 10.14
C LEU A 171 -18.86 14.88 9.90
N ASP A 172 -17.58 14.98 9.55
CA ASP A 172 -16.89 16.26 9.32
C ASP A 172 -17.36 16.94 8.02
N THR A 173 -17.62 16.16 6.98
CA THR A 173 -18.04 16.68 5.68
C THR A 173 -19.54 16.84 5.52
N GLY A 174 -20.35 16.23 6.39
CA GLY A 174 -21.81 16.20 6.27
C GLY A 174 -22.33 15.42 5.05
N LEU A 175 -21.47 14.59 4.44
CA LEU A 175 -21.82 13.77 3.27
C LEU A 175 -22.47 12.44 3.71
N ASP A 176 -23.65 12.53 4.34
CA ASP A 176 -24.33 11.37 4.95
C ASP A 176 -24.53 10.19 4.00
N ARG A 177 -24.63 10.45 2.70
CA ARG A 177 -24.76 9.40 1.68
C ARG A 177 -23.54 8.45 1.66
N LEU A 178 -22.36 8.91 2.05
CA LEU A 178 -21.17 8.07 2.15
C LEU A 178 -21.27 7.00 3.24
N LEU A 179 -22.21 7.14 4.20
CA LEU A 179 -22.49 6.07 5.19
C LEU A 179 -22.90 4.75 4.52
N TRP A 180 -23.54 4.81 3.35
CA TRP A 180 -23.89 3.62 2.57
C TRP A 180 -22.68 2.81 2.09
N MET A 181 -21.47 3.40 2.12
CA MET A 181 -20.24 2.66 1.81
C MET A 181 -19.79 1.73 2.95
N LEU A 182 -20.19 1.99 4.20
CA LEU A 182 -19.70 1.22 5.36
C LEU A 182 -19.91 -0.29 5.24
N PRO A 183 -21.10 -0.81 4.86
CA PRO A 183 -21.29 -2.25 4.70
C PRO A 183 -20.39 -2.83 3.59
N PHE A 184 -20.14 -2.07 2.53
CA PHE A 184 -19.25 -2.51 1.45
C PHE A 184 -17.78 -2.52 1.91
N ILE A 185 -17.33 -1.51 2.63
CA ILE A 185 -15.98 -1.49 3.21
C ILE A 185 -15.81 -2.65 4.19
N ALA A 186 -16.79 -2.92 5.05
CA ALA A 186 -16.76 -4.04 5.99
C ALA A 186 -16.68 -5.39 5.25
N LEU A 187 -17.46 -5.56 4.18
CA LEU A 187 -17.41 -6.78 3.36
C LEU A 187 -16.04 -6.93 2.67
N PHE A 188 -15.44 -5.84 2.16
CA PHE A 188 -14.08 -5.82 1.61
C PHE A 188 -13.08 -6.31 2.66
N ILE A 189 -13.12 -5.76 3.88
CA ILE A 189 -12.23 -6.12 4.98
C ILE A 189 -12.36 -7.63 5.29
N ILE A 190 -13.59 -8.13 5.46
CA ILE A 190 -13.84 -9.54 5.76
C ILE A 190 -13.33 -10.44 4.63
N TRP A 191 -13.60 -10.08 3.38
CA TRP A 191 -13.16 -10.85 2.23
C TRP A 191 -11.64 -10.87 2.10
N PHE A 192 -11.00 -9.72 2.24
CA PHE A 192 -9.55 -9.59 2.18
C PHE A 192 -8.85 -10.40 3.31
N ILE A 193 -9.39 -10.37 4.55
CA ILE A 193 -8.92 -11.22 5.65
C ILE A 193 -9.00 -12.70 5.28
N ARG A 194 -10.10 -13.13 4.69
CA ARG A 194 -10.28 -14.53 4.25
C ARG A 194 -9.29 -14.93 3.15
N LEU A 195 -9.05 -14.06 2.18
CA LEU A 195 -8.04 -14.29 1.14
C LEU A 195 -6.64 -14.38 1.73
N SER A 196 -6.28 -13.47 2.64
CA SER A 196 -4.98 -13.48 3.34
C SER A 196 -4.78 -14.78 4.13
N ALA A 197 -5.84 -15.29 4.78
CA ALA A 197 -5.81 -16.52 5.56
C ALA A 197 -5.69 -17.79 4.70
N ARG A 198 -6.13 -17.76 3.43
CA ARG A 198 -6.09 -18.91 2.53
C ARG A 198 -4.74 -19.12 1.83
N LYS A 199 -3.71 -18.34 2.16
CA LYS A 199 -2.41 -18.34 1.46
C LYS A 199 -2.55 -18.00 -0.03
N ASP A 200 -3.56 -17.20 -0.38
CA ASP A 200 -3.88 -16.84 -1.75
C ASP A 200 -2.76 -15.98 -2.37
N ALA A 201 -2.45 -16.26 -3.63
CA ALA A 201 -1.42 -15.53 -4.38
C ALA A 201 -1.76 -14.05 -4.52
N VAL A 202 -3.04 -13.71 -4.72
CA VAL A 202 -3.53 -12.34 -4.93
C VAL A 202 -3.14 -11.36 -3.82
N VAL A 203 -3.11 -11.82 -2.58
CA VAL A 203 -2.73 -10.95 -1.45
C VAL A 203 -1.22 -10.72 -1.39
N ARG A 204 -0.41 -11.71 -1.80
CA ARG A 204 1.05 -11.60 -1.82
C ARG A 204 1.56 -10.82 -3.03
N GLU A 205 0.91 -11.02 -4.16
CA GLU A 205 1.30 -10.53 -5.48
C GLU A 205 0.07 -9.86 -6.12
N PRO A 206 -0.14 -8.54 -5.89
CA PRO A 206 -1.34 -7.82 -6.35
C PRO A 206 -1.59 -7.91 -7.87
N GLU A 207 -0.55 -8.18 -8.66
CA GLU A 207 -0.64 -8.42 -10.11
C GLU A 207 -1.53 -9.62 -10.46
N HIS A 208 -1.73 -10.56 -9.54
CA HIS A 208 -2.61 -11.72 -9.71
C HIS A 208 -4.09 -11.43 -9.39
N ILE A 209 -4.47 -10.16 -9.15
CA ILE A 209 -5.86 -9.79 -8.84
C ILE A 209 -6.84 -10.25 -9.93
N TRP A 210 -6.39 -10.32 -11.18
CA TRP A 210 -7.18 -10.76 -12.32
C TRP A 210 -7.49 -12.26 -12.29
N GLU A 211 -6.78 -13.06 -11.52
CA GLU A 211 -7.09 -14.47 -11.27
C GLU A 211 -8.32 -14.63 -10.34
N ARG A 212 -8.75 -13.52 -9.71
CA ARG A 212 -9.95 -13.45 -8.86
C ARG A 212 -10.92 -12.39 -9.39
N PRO A 213 -11.57 -12.63 -10.54
CA PRO A 213 -12.40 -11.61 -11.21
C PRO A 213 -13.53 -11.09 -10.33
N ALA A 214 -14.10 -11.93 -9.44
CA ALA A 214 -15.14 -11.50 -8.51
C ALA A 214 -14.60 -10.47 -7.49
N PHE A 215 -13.38 -10.65 -6.97
CA PHE A 215 -12.76 -9.71 -6.05
C PHE A 215 -12.33 -8.43 -6.77
N ALA A 216 -11.74 -8.55 -7.96
CA ALA A 216 -11.38 -7.39 -8.79
C ALA A 216 -12.62 -6.57 -9.15
N GLY A 217 -13.68 -7.21 -9.62
CA GLY A 217 -14.96 -6.56 -9.93
C GLY A 217 -15.59 -5.87 -8.73
N TYR A 218 -15.47 -6.48 -7.54
CA TYR A 218 -15.92 -5.86 -6.30
C TYR A 218 -15.15 -4.59 -5.97
N CYS A 219 -13.82 -4.60 -6.09
CA CYS A 219 -13.00 -3.39 -5.87
C CYS A 219 -13.34 -2.27 -6.85
N ILE A 220 -13.55 -2.60 -8.13
CA ILE A 220 -13.98 -1.64 -9.15
C ILE A 220 -15.36 -1.09 -8.82
N GLY A 221 -16.32 -1.95 -8.47
CA GLY A 221 -17.66 -1.55 -8.07
C GLY A 221 -17.68 -0.62 -6.86
N MET A 222 -16.85 -0.89 -5.86
CA MET A 222 -16.67 0.01 -4.71
C MET A 222 -16.14 1.38 -5.12
N ALA A 223 -15.16 1.44 -6.02
CA ALA A 223 -14.61 2.71 -6.48
C ALA A 223 -15.65 3.53 -7.25
N ILE A 224 -16.43 2.89 -8.10
CA ILE A 224 -17.55 3.53 -8.84
C ILE A 224 -18.61 4.02 -7.86
N LEU A 225 -19.04 3.18 -6.91
CA LEU A 225 -20.05 3.54 -5.92
C LEU A 225 -19.59 4.74 -5.07
N PHE A 226 -18.33 4.75 -4.63
CA PHE A 226 -17.76 5.87 -3.89
C PHE A 226 -17.81 7.17 -4.71
N ALA A 227 -17.42 7.12 -5.99
CA ALA A 227 -17.45 8.27 -6.88
C ALA A 227 -18.89 8.77 -7.09
N VAL A 228 -19.85 7.88 -7.33
CA VAL A 228 -21.25 8.24 -7.52
C VAL A 228 -21.83 8.89 -6.25
N LEU A 229 -21.62 8.27 -5.08
CA LEU A 229 -22.13 8.80 -3.82
C LEU A 229 -21.49 10.16 -3.48
N GLY A 230 -20.19 10.33 -3.74
CA GLY A 230 -19.50 11.60 -3.54
C GLY A 230 -20.01 12.71 -4.47
N LEU A 231 -20.19 12.42 -5.76
CA LEU A 231 -20.69 13.39 -6.74
C LEU A 231 -22.16 13.78 -6.52
N THR A 232 -22.98 12.87 -6.00
CA THR A 232 -24.41 13.14 -5.75
C THR A 232 -24.66 13.75 -4.37
N ALA A 233 -23.65 13.82 -3.52
CA ALA A 233 -23.72 14.41 -2.19
C ALA A 233 -23.23 15.86 -2.15
N ALA A 234 -22.51 16.30 -3.19
CA ALA A 234 -22.10 17.69 -3.40
C ALA A 234 -23.23 18.49 -4.08
#